data_12c88b9387cd5d4a3ccb44f69ec7e2ef
#
_entry.id   12c88b9387cd5d4a3ccb44f69ec7e2ef
#
_cell.length_a   1.000
_cell.length_b   1.000
_cell.length_c   1.000
_cell.angle_alpha   90.00
_cell.angle_beta   90.00
_cell.angle_gamma   90.00
#
_symmetry.space_group_name_H-M   'P 1'
#
loop_
_entity.id
_entity.type
_entity.pdbx_description
1 polymer ?
#
loop_
_entity_poly.entity_id
_entity_poly.type
_entity_poly.pdbx_seq_one_letter_code
_entity_poly.pdbx_strand_id
1 'polypeptide(L)'
;MLTLARLLPALALGLLFNTPAWSQGSGSLDSPRWTYELRGIYFRPDLPQFSTFYGNDHSTYFGIAGTYRLLDRLELGGEYGLMKEHGVGVQTNSGLLGGSVEYRLDSFHVFANWIFQNEPTQRVVPYVGAGLLVMRYEQSVELQPKIEGRTDPGWSARAGVRFQVASVGPVPRSSSTESSYWRAYMFLEAQHMSAKVDGQNLGGDAAVLGFRMEFNFH
;
A
#
# COMPACT_ATOMS: atom_id res chain seq x y z
N MET A 1 9.62 -11.03 27.17
CA MET A 1 8.86 -10.22 26.20
C MET A 1 8.32 -11.17 25.13
N LEU A 2 7.08 -11.61 25.24
CA LEU A 2 6.43 -12.49 24.25
C LEU A 2 5.96 -11.61 23.09
N THR A 3 6.52 -11.86 21.93
CA THR A 3 6.34 -11.09 20.69
C THR A 3 4.88 -11.20 20.21
N LEU A 4 4.19 -10.06 20.16
CA LEU A 4 2.83 -9.86 19.61
C LEU A 4 2.67 -10.37 18.15
N ALA A 5 3.80 -10.62 17.45
CA ALA A 5 3.84 -11.06 16.05
C ALA A 5 3.29 -12.47 15.79
N ARG A 6 3.04 -13.27 16.84
CA ARG A 6 2.53 -14.66 16.67
C ARG A 6 1.01 -14.80 16.75
N LEU A 7 0.28 -13.73 17.06
CA LEU A 7 -1.19 -13.78 17.21
C LEU A 7 -1.97 -13.31 15.94
N LEU A 8 -1.32 -12.62 15.01
CA LEU A 8 -1.97 -12.14 13.79
C LEU A 8 -2.46 -13.22 12.80
N PRO A 9 -1.77 -14.36 12.59
CA PRO A 9 -2.27 -15.36 11.65
C PRO A 9 -3.49 -16.15 12.15
N ALA A 10 -3.72 -16.22 13.46
CA ALA A 10 -4.86 -16.96 14.01
C ALA A 10 -6.19 -16.20 13.89
N LEU A 11 -6.16 -14.86 13.89
CA LEU A 11 -7.38 -14.05 13.76
C LEU A 11 -7.87 -13.98 12.29
N ALA A 12 -6.96 -14.07 11.33
CA ALA A 12 -7.30 -14.07 9.90
C ALA A 12 -7.98 -15.36 9.46
N LEU A 13 -7.65 -16.49 10.09
CA LEU A 13 -8.20 -17.80 9.71
C LEU A 13 -9.64 -18.01 10.22
N GLY A 14 -10.06 -17.36 11.30
CA GLY A 14 -11.40 -17.50 11.87
C GLY A 14 -12.52 -16.82 11.08
N LEU A 15 -12.18 -15.88 10.20
CA LEU A 15 -13.17 -15.13 9.39
C LEU A 15 -13.49 -15.78 8.04
N LEU A 16 -12.75 -16.83 7.66
CA LEU A 16 -12.90 -17.46 6.33
C LEU A 16 -13.97 -18.55 6.26
N PHE A 17 -14.55 -19.01 7.39
CA PHE A 17 -15.41 -20.21 7.41
C PHE A 17 -16.92 -20.00 7.52
N ASN A 18 -17.40 -18.75 7.47
CA ASN A 18 -18.82 -18.49 7.33
C ASN A 18 -19.11 -17.90 5.94
N THR A 19 -19.05 -18.74 4.91
CA THR A 19 -19.56 -18.38 3.59
C THR A 19 -21.02 -18.78 3.49
N PRO A 20 -21.97 -17.83 3.54
CA PRO A 20 -23.31 -18.12 3.06
C PRO A 20 -23.27 -18.34 1.55
N ALA A 21 -24.14 -19.22 1.10
CA ALA A 21 -24.28 -19.71 -0.25
C ALA A 21 -24.10 -18.63 -1.35
N TRP A 22 -23.39 -19.00 -2.39
CA TRP A 22 -23.15 -18.22 -3.60
C TRP A 22 -24.48 -17.84 -4.26
N SER A 23 -25.07 -16.74 -3.89
CA SER A 23 -26.11 -16.12 -4.68
C SER A 23 -25.37 -15.43 -5.85
N GLN A 24 -25.55 -15.98 -7.05
CA GLN A 24 -25.24 -15.28 -8.28
C GLN A 24 -26.22 -14.09 -8.38
N GLY A 25 -25.93 -13.02 -7.67
CA GLY A 25 -26.62 -11.76 -7.82
C GLY A 25 -26.22 -11.18 -9.18
N SER A 26 -27.19 -10.99 -10.06
CA SER A 26 -27.07 -10.20 -11.27
C SER A 26 -26.36 -8.90 -10.94
N GLY A 27 -25.12 -8.73 -11.45
CA GLY A 27 -24.29 -7.57 -11.18
C GLY A 27 -25.06 -6.30 -11.50
N SER A 28 -25.35 -5.49 -10.49
CA SER A 28 -25.87 -4.16 -10.73
C SER A 28 -24.75 -3.35 -11.36
N LEU A 29 -24.98 -2.83 -12.55
CA LEU A 29 -24.08 -1.97 -13.33
C LEU A 29 -23.70 -0.66 -12.62
N ASP A 30 -24.20 -0.44 -11.39
CA ASP A 30 -24.10 0.81 -10.64
C ASP A 30 -22.96 0.84 -9.59
N SER A 31 -22.13 -0.20 -9.50
CA SER A 31 -21.00 -0.16 -8.55
C SER A 31 -19.85 0.66 -9.12
N PRO A 32 -19.28 1.60 -8.32
CA PRO A 32 -18.09 2.35 -8.74
C PRO A 32 -16.96 1.43 -9.15
N ARG A 33 -16.39 1.65 -10.34
CA ARG A 33 -15.31 0.81 -10.86
C ARG A 33 -13.93 1.40 -10.69
N TRP A 34 -13.81 2.72 -10.65
CA TRP A 34 -12.54 3.42 -10.52
C TRP A 34 -12.33 3.93 -9.11
N THR A 35 -11.09 3.89 -8.66
CA THR A 35 -10.73 4.47 -7.38
C THR A 35 -9.40 5.19 -7.43
N TYR A 36 -9.27 6.20 -6.56
CA TYR A 36 -8.00 6.81 -6.20
C TYR A 36 -7.78 6.72 -4.71
N GLU A 37 -6.52 6.50 -4.32
CA GLU A 37 -6.10 6.42 -2.92
C GLU A 37 -4.94 7.38 -2.67
N LEU A 38 -5.01 8.07 -1.54
CA LEU A 38 -3.89 8.76 -0.91
C LEU A 38 -3.46 7.93 0.29
N ARG A 39 -2.16 7.66 0.42
CA ARG A 39 -1.59 6.69 1.34
C ARG A 39 -0.50 7.36 2.18
N GLY A 40 -0.64 7.34 3.50
CA GLY A 40 0.44 7.63 4.45
C GLY A 40 1.00 6.29 4.91
N ILE A 41 2.29 6.07 4.74
CA ILE A 41 2.94 4.77 4.90
C ILE A 41 4.00 4.90 5.99
N TYR A 42 3.86 4.13 7.06
CA TYR A 42 4.89 3.88 8.05
C TYR A 42 5.58 2.58 7.67
N PHE A 43 6.84 2.67 7.30
CA PHE A 43 7.61 1.57 6.72
C PHE A 43 8.81 1.22 7.59
N ARG A 44 9.01 -0.07 7.83
CA ARG A 44 10.16 -0.63 8.50
C ARG A 44 10.93 -1.52 7.53
N PRO A 45 12.04 -1.04 6.96
CA PRO A 45 12.83 -1.82 6.02
C PRO A 45 13.56 -2.99 6.69
N ASP A 46 13.73 -4.08 5.93
CA ASP A 46 14.51 -5.26 6.35
C ASP A 46 16.03 -5.07 6.19
N LEU A 47 16.51 -3.83 6.22
CA LEU A 47 17.92 -3.50 6.10
C LEU A 47 18.59 -3.46 7.49
N PRO A 48 19.52 -4.39 7.81
CA PRO A 48 20.11 -4.49 9.15
C PRO A 48 20.84 -3.24 9.61
N GLN A 49 21.32 -2.42 8.68
CA GLN A 49 22.11 -1.22 8.96
C GLN A 49 21.29 0.07 8.82
N PHE A 50 20.00 -0.01 8.51
CA PHE A 50 19.18 1.18 8.27
C PHE A 50 19.19 2.13 9.47
N SER A 51 18.97 1.61 10.67
CA SER A 51 19.00 2.42 11.91
C SER A 51 20.36 3.04 12.21
N THR A 52 21.45 2.38 11.79
CA THR A 52 22.82 2.90 12.00
C THR A 52 23.08 4.13 11.15
N PHE A 53 22.56 4.17 9.92
CA PHE A 53 22.79 5.30 9.00
C PHE A 53 21.76 6.43 9.16
N TYR A 54 20.51 6.10 9.48
CA TYR A 54 19.40 7.06 9.48
C TYR A 54 18.87 7.37 10.89
N GLY A 55 19.43 6.73 11.94
CA GLY A 55 19.08 6.98 13.34
C GLY A 55 17.75 6.37 13.79
N ASN A 56 16.92 5.87 12.86
CA ASN A 56 15.63 5.25 13.12
C ASN A 56 15.54 3.91 12.39
N ASP A 57 14.77 2.95 12.93
CA ASP A 57 14.49 1.67 12.29
C ASP A 57 13.28 1.71 11.34
N HIS A 58 12.72 2.87 11.12
CA HIS A 58 11.53 3.11 10.31
C HIS A 58 11.61 4.43 9.55
N SER A 59 10.77 4.54 8.53
CA SER A 59 10.56 5.74 7.73
C SER A 59 9.07 5.99 7.53
N THR A 60 8.71 7.24 7.27
CA THR A 60 7.33 7.61 6.93
C THR A 60 7.32 8.31 5.58
N TYR A 61 6.47 7.86 4.68
CA TYR A 61 6.36 8.45 3.35
C TYR A 61 4.93 8.45 2.82
N PHE A 62 4.72 9.10 1.68
CA PHE A 62 3.44 9.18 1.02
C PHE A 62 3.43 8.39 -0.27
N GLY A 63 2.25 7.85 -0.59
CA GLY A 63 1.98 7.15 -1.83
C GLY A 63 0.62 7.53 -2.41
N ILE A 64 0.47 7.22 -3.68
CA ILE A 64 -0.80 7.29 -4.39
C ILE A 64 -1.08 5.94 -5.04
N ALA A 65 -2.34 5.57 -5.11
CA ALA A 65 -2.75 4.37 -5.84
C ALA A 65 -4.01 4.63 -6.67
N GLY A 66 -4.13 3.89 -7.75
CA GLY A 66 -5.34 3.80 -8.54
C GLY A 66 -5.77 2.35 -8.70
N THR A 67 -7.06 2.06 -8.58
CA THR A 67 -7.57 0.71 -8.79
C THR A 67 -8.77 0.70 -9.73
N TYR A 68 -8.96 -0.42 -10.39
CA TYR A 68 -10.11 -0.72 -11.20
C TYR A 68 -10.77 -2.01 -10.71
N ARG A 69 -12.07 -1.95 -10.43
CA ARG A 69 -12.87 -3.12 -10.02
C ARG A 69 -13.21 -3.95 -11.25
N LEU A 70 -12.52 -5.06 -11.40
CA LEU A 70 -12.72 -5.98 -12.53
C LEU A 70 -13.97 -6.85 -12.33
N LEU A 71 -14.16 -7.35 -11.12
CA LEU A 71 -15.29 -8.13 -10.65
C LEU A 71 -15.82 -7.54 -9.35
N ASP A 72 -17.00 -7.96 -8.89
CA ASP A 72 -17.61 -7.45 -7.65
C ASP A 72 -16.67 -7.55 -6.43
N ARG A 73 -15.78 -8.54 -6.42
CA ARG A 73 -14.84 -8.80 -5.32
C ARG A 73 -13.38 -8.68 -5.69
N LEU A 74 -13.06 -8.40 -6.96
CA LEU A 74 -11.68 -8.34 -7.42
C LEU A 74 -11.36 -6.94 -7.96
N GLU A 75 -10.35 -6.33 -7.39
CA GLU A 75 -9.75 -5.08 -7.86
C GLU A 75 -8.32 -5.32 -8.34
N LEU A 76 -7.95 -4.68 -9.45
CA LEU A 76 -6.57 -4.57 -9.92
C LEU A 76 -6.12 -3.13 -9.74
N GLY A 77 -4.88 -2.93 -9.32
CA GLY A 77 -4.38 -1.59 -9.06
C GLY A 77 -2.90 -1.40 -9.29
N GLY A 78 -2.53 -0.12 -9.35
CA GLY A 78 -1.16 0.34 -9.36
C GLY A 78 -0.94 1.33 -8.23
N GLU A 79 0.24 1.30 -7.61
CA GLU A 79 0.65 2.18 -6.52
C GLU A 79 2.05 2.72 -6.80
N TYR A 80 2.25 3.98 -6.47
CA TYR A 80 3.55 4.63 -6.45
C TYR A 80 3.78 5.25 -5.07
N GLY A 81 4.94 4.97 -4.49
CA GLY A 81 5.39 5.55 -3.22
C GLY A 81 6.76 6.21 -3.36
N LEU A 82 6.95 7.31 -2.66
CA LEU A 82 8.21 8.06 -2.62
C LEU A 82 8.64 8.27 -1.18
N MET A 83 9.78 7.69 -0.83
CA MET A 83 10.46 7.84 0.45
C MET A 83 11.74 8.67 0.27
N LYS A 84 11.99 9.59 1.20
CA LYS A 84 13.25 10.34 1.31
C LYS A 84 13.70 10.35 2.75
N GLU A 85 14.95 9.96 2.97
CA GLU A 85 15.58 9.97 4.29
C GLU A 85 16.89 10.74 4.24
N HIS A 86 17.19 11.42 5.33
CA HIS A 86 18.44 12.11 5.55
C HIS A 86 19.15 11.47 6.73
N GLY A 87 20.41 11.15 6.53
CA GLY A 87 21.25 10.50 7.54
C GLY A 87 22.61 11.16 7.66
N VAL A 88 23.40 10.64 8.59
CA VAL A 88 24.77 11.04 8.79
C VAL A 88 25.67 9.86 8.43
N GLY A 89 26.65 10.08 7.56
CA GLY A 89 27.61 9.06 7.18
C GLY A 89 28.36 8.53 8.39
N VAL A 90 28.52 7.20 8.47
CA VAL A 90 29.29 6.57 9.55
C VAL A 90 30.76 6.87 9.36
N GLN A 91 31.42 7.27 10.45
CA GLN A 91 32.88 7.49 10.49
C GLN A 91 33.59 6.17 10.18
N THR A 92 34.30 6.10 9.07
CA THR A 92 35.24 5.03 8.80
C THR A 92 36.55 5.26 9.62
N ASN A 93 37.30 4.20 9.89
CA ASN A 93 38.55 4.22 10.69
C ASN A 93 39.65 5.20 10.19
N SER A 94 39.41 5.89 9.10
CA SER A 94 40.30 6.91 8.50
C SER A 94 40.06 8.33 9.02
N GLY A 95 39.17 8.54 9.98
CA GLY A 95 38.97 9.86 10.62
C GLY A 95 38.17 10.87 9.77
N LEU A 96 37.72 10.54 8.59
CA LEU A 96 36.85 11.39 7.79
C LEU A 96 35.44 11.29 8.37
N LEU A 97 34.90 12.38 8.90
CA LEU A 97 33.49 12.53 9.21
C LEU A 97 32.73 12.37 7.91
N GLY A 98 31.94 11.33 7.81
CA GLY A 98 31.03 11.15 6.67
C GLY A 98 30.09 12.34 6.63
N GLY A 99 30.00 12.99 5.47
CA GLY A 99 29.08 14.08 5.23
C GLY A 99 27.61 13.63 5.30
N SER A 100 26.68 14.53 4.98
CA SER A 100 25.27 14.21 4.91
C SER A 100 25.02 13.09 3.89
N VAL A 101 24.15 12.16 4.27
CA VAL A 101 23.67 11.09 3.39
C VAL A 101 22.20 11.32 3.10
N GLU A 102 21.85 11.38 1.82
CA GLU A 102 20.47 11.42 1.36
C GLU A 102 20.13 10.07 0.70
N TYR A 103 19.02 9.48 1.11
CA TYR A 103 18.49 8.24 0.55
C TYR A 103 17.09 8.49 -0.01
N ARG A 104 16.89 8.10 -1.25
CA ARG A 104 15.61 8.14 -1.92
C ARG A 104 15.23 6.74 -2.37
N LEU A 105 13.97 6.36 -2.12
CA LEU A 105 13.39 5.10 -2.56
C LEU A 105 12.06 5.37 -3.26
N ASP A 106 12.00 5.04 -4.54
CA ASP A 106 10.77 5.05 -5.33
C ASP A 106 10.25 3.62 -5.43
N SER A 107 9.02 3.37 -5.02
CA SER A 107 8.37 2.06 -5.10
C SER A 107 7.23 2.07 -6.11
N PHE A 108 7.21 1.04 -6.97
CA PHE A 108 6.15 0.82 -7.96
C PHE A 108 5.54 -0.55 -7.73
N HIS A 109 4.23 -0.61 -7.49
CA HIS A 109 3.49 -1.84 -7.24
C HIS A 109 2.38 -2.01 -8.28
N VAL A 110 2.18 -3.26 -8.70
CA VAL A 110 0.96 -3.69 -9.39
C VAL A 110 0.36 -4.81 -8.55
N PHE A 111 -0.90 -4.70 -8.19
CA PHE A 111 -1.52 -5.60 -7.23
C PHE A 111 -2.96 -5.97 -7.57
N ALA A 112 -3.43 -7.07 -6.98
CA ALA A 112 -4.80 -7.49 -6.97
C ALA A 112 -5.31 -7.55 -5.53
N ASN A 113 -6.50 -7.03 -5.28
CA ASN A 113 -7.19 -7.11 -3.99
C ASN A 113 -8.45 -7.93 -4.11
N TRP A 114 -8.63 -8.85 -3.17
CA TRP A 114 -9.91 -9.52 -2.94
C TRP A 114 -10.67 -8.83 -1.82
N ILE A 115 -11.91 -8.40 -2.14
CA ILE A 115 -12.74 -7.58 -1.26
C ILE A 115 -13.82 -8.45 -0.63
N PHE A 116 -13.99 -8.37 0.68
CA PHE A 116 -15.05 -9.05 1.43
C PHE A 116 -16.27 -8.14 1.62
N GLN A 117 -16.81 -7.67 0.51
CA GLN A 117 -18.03 -6.87 0.48
C GLN A 117 -19.21 -7.76 0.07
N ASN A 118 -20.15 -7.99 0.97
CA ASN A 118 -21.33 -8.80 0.73
C ASN A 118 -22.56 -7.96 0.33
N GLU A 119 -22.59 -6.71 0.78
CA GLU A 119 -23.68 -5.76 0.52
C GLU A 119 -23.15 -4.41 0.03
N PRO A 120 -23.82 -3.74 -0.90
CA PRO A 120 -23.43 -2.41 -1.37
C PRO A 120 -23.40 -1.35 -0.26
N THR A 121 -24.17 -1.54 0.80
CA THR A 121 -24.30 -0.62 1.96
C THR A 121 -23.33 -0.93 3.09
N GLN A 122 -22.50 -1.97 2.93
CA GLN A 122 -21.52 -2.36 3.96
C GLN A 122 -20.53 -1.24 4.22
N ARG A 123 -20.50 -0.76 5.47
CA ARG A 123 -19.66 0.37 5.88
C ARG A 123 -18.22 -0.02 6.23
N VAL A 124 -18.02 -1.26 6.63
CA VAL A 124 -16.72 -1.81 7.00
C VAL A 124 -16.38 -2.92 6.03
N VAL A 125 -15.36 -2.74 5.21
CA VAL A 125 -15.03 -3.63 4.10
C VAL A 125 -13.61 -4.16 4.26
N PRO A 126 -13.43 -5.38 4.77
CA PRO A 126 -12.13 -6.04 4.81
C PRO A 126 -11.67 -6.40 3.39
N TYR A 127 -10.35 -6.49 3.22
CA TYR A 127 -9.74 -6.97 1.98
C TYR A 127 -8.37 -7.60 2.24
N VAL A 128 -7.95 -8.44 1.32
CA VAL A 128 -6.60 -8.99 1.24
C VAL A 128 -6.10 -8.85 -0.19
N GLY A 129 -4.81 -8.75 -0.35
CA GLY A 129 -4.24 -8.60 -1.68
C GLY A 129 -2.81 -9.09 -1.77
N ALA A 130 -2.36 -9.24 -3.02
CA ALA A 130 -0.99 -9.55 -3.34
C ALA A 130 -0.60 -8.84 -4.64
N GLY A 131 0.71 -8.63 -4.82
CA GLY A 131 1.19 -7.92 -5.98
C GLY A 131 2.66 -8.14 -6.26
N LEU A 132 3.08 -7.56 -7.37
CA LEU A 132 4.48 -7.44 -7.77
C LEU A 132 4.94 -6.01 -7.51
N LEU A 133 6.20 -5.86 -7.13
CA LEU A 133 6.80 -4.56 -6.89
C LEU A 133 8.20 -4.48 -7.47
N VAL A 134 8.60 -3.26 -7.80
CA VAL A 134 9.98 -2.90 -8.14
C VAL A 134 10.31 -1.64 -7.37
N MET A 135 11.49 -1.60 -6.77
CA MET A 135 11.99 -0.42 -6.06
C MET A 135 13.22 0.14 -6.79
N ARG A 136 13.26 1.45 -6.95
CA ARG A 136 14.44 2.18 -7.40
C ARG A 136 14.98 2.95 -6.22
N TYR A 137 16.27 2.78 -5.94
CA TYR A 137 16.94 3.52 -4.87
C TYR A 137 18.02 4.43 -5.43
N GLU A 138 18.26 5.49 -4.70
CA GLU A 138 19.27 6.48 -4.96
C GLU A 138 19.89 6.91 -3.63
N GLN A 139 21.19 6.78 -3.52
CA GLN A 139 21.93 7.23 -2.34
C GLN A 139 22.98 8.25 -2.75
N SER A 140 22.92 9.41 -2.15
CA SER A 140 23.89 10.49 -2.33
C SER A 140 24.64 10.71 -1.04
N VAL A 141 25.96 10.60 -1.08
CA VAL A 141 26.85 10.91 0.04
C VAL A 141 27.69 12.11 -0.36
N GLU A 142 27.83 13.09 0.55
CA GLU A 142 28.62 14.29 0.30
C GLU A 142 30.03 13.93 -0.15
N LEU A 143 30.51 14.56 -1.23
CA LEU A 143 31.84 14.33 -1.83
C LEU A 143 32.05 12.93 -2.44
N GLN A 144 31.03 12.11 -2.60
CA GLN A 144 31.12 10.80 -3.25
C GLN A 144 30.22 10.72 -4.49
N PRO A 145 30.56 9.85 -5.45
CA PRO A 145 29.67 9.57 -6.55
C PRO A 145 28.31 9.04 -6.05
N LYS A 146 27.24 9.48 -6.67
CA LYS A 146 25.89 9.02 -6.41
C LYS A 146 25.77 7.54 -6.76
N ILE A 147 25.15 6.77 -5.89
CA ILE A 147 24.86 5.35 -6.07
C ILE A 147 23.36 5.23 -6.40
N GLU A 148 23.03 4.62 -7.51
CA GLU A 148 21.65 4.36 -7.89
C GLU A 148 21.50 2.93 -8.39
N GLY A 149 20.30 2.37 -8.18
CA GLY A 149 20.00 1.03 -8.64
C GLY A 149 18.51 0.72 -8.60
N ARG A 150 18.20 -0.49 -9.01
CA ARG A 150 16.84 -1.01 -9.04
C ARG A 150 16.84 -2.45 -8.54
N THR A 151 15.81 -2.84 -7.79
CA THR A 151 15.62 -4.22 -7.38
C THR A 151 15.17 -5.08 -8.57
N ASP A 152 15.41 -6.36 -8.45
CA ASP A 152 14.64 -7.35 -9.21
C ASP A 152 13.15 -7.24 -8.87
N PRO A 153 12.26 -7.73 -9.76
CA PRO A 153 10.84 -7.82 -9.43
C PRO A 153 10.63 -8.62 -8.16
N GLY A 154 10.02 -7.99 -7.17
CA GLY A 154 9.67 -8.56 -5.89
C GLY A 154 8.18 -8.84 -5.78
N TRP A 155 7.75 -9.22 -4.59
CA TRP A 155 6.35 -9.47 -4.28
C TRP A 155 5.91 -8.69 -3.05
N SER A 156 4.60 -8.43 -2.96
CA SER A 156 3.98 -7.85 -1.78
C SER A 156 2.70 -8.61 -1.41
N ALA A 157 2.41 -8.64 -0.12
CA ALA A 157 1.13 -9.11 0.43
C ALA A 157 0.56 -8.00 1.30
N ARG A 158 -0.76 -7.84 1.26
CA ARG A 158 -1.46 -6.80 2.01
C ARG A 158 -2.76 -7.31 2.59
N ALA A 159 -3.14 -6.77 3.75
CA ALA A 159 -4.43 -7.02 4.38
C ALA A 159 -4.91 -5.74 5.04
N GLY A 160 -6.17 -5.39 4.87
CA GLY A 160 -6.68 -4.14 5.39
C GLY A 160 -8.18 -4.12 5.59
N VAL A 161 -8.63 -2.99 6.11
CA VAL A 161 -10.05 -2.71 6.31
C VAL A 161 -10.35 -1.27 5.88
N ARG A 162 -11.44 -1.10 5.15
CA ARG A 162 -11.96 0.18 4.69
C ARG A 162 -13.17 0.55 5.52
N PHE A 163 -13.28 1.81 5.93
CA PHE A 163 -14.40 2.37 6.68
C PHE A 163 -15.04 3.45 5.83
N GLN A 164 -16.30 3.27 5.44
CA GLN A 164 -17.02 4.26 4.66
C GLN A 164 -17.28 5.50 5.50
N VAL A 165 -16.76 6.65 5.05
CA VAL A 165 -16.91 7.95 5.73
C VAL A 165 -17.95 8.84 5.06
N ALA A 166 -18.14 8.69 3.75
CA ALA A 166 -19.16 9.43 3.00
C ALA A 166 -19.65 8.64 1.79
N SER A 167 -20.88 8.92 1.37
CA SER A 167 -21.42 8.45 0.09
C SER A 167 -22.44 9.48 -0.41
N VAL A 168 -22.39 9.75 -1.71
CA VAL A 168 -23.45 10.49 -2.40
C VAL A 168 -24.09 9.52 -3.37
N GLY A 169 -25.37 9.25 -3.16
CA GLY A 169 -26.18 8.42 -4.04
C GLY A 169 -26.39 9.09 -5.40
N PRO A 170 -27.01 8.41 -6.34
CA PRO A 170 -27.31 8.95 -7.65
C PRO A 170 -28.09 10.26 -7.49
N VAL A 171 -27.49 11.38 -7.89
CA VAL A 171 -28.20 12.65 -8.00
C VAL A 171 -28.95 12.60 -9.33
N PRO A 172 -30.30 12.58 -9.34
CA PRO A 172 -31.05 12.62 -10.57
C PRO A 172 -30.75 13.96 -11.26
N ARG A 173 -29.94 13.96 -12.30
CA ARG A 173 -29.84 15.11 -13.20
C ARG A 173 -31.08 15.08 -14.08
N SER A 174 -31.85 16.15 -14.05
CA SER A 174 -33.18 16.30 -14.67
C SER A 174 -33.25 16.14 -16.19
N SER A 175 -32.18 15.75 -16.86
CA SER A 175 -32.17 15.60 -18.33
C SER A 175 -31.16 14.59 -18.90
N SER A 176 -30.45 13.83 -18.10
CA SER A 176 -29.57 12.75 -18.61
C SER A 176 -29.58 11.54 -17.68
N THR A 177 -29.57 10.35 -18.26
CA THR A 177 -29.59 9.04 -17.62
C THR A 177 -28.30 8.72 -16.82
N GLU A 178 -27.40 9.69 -16.68
CA GLU A 178 -26.09 9.55 -16.03
C GLU A 178 -26.20 9.89 -14.53
N SER A 179 -26.28 8.88 -13.69
CA SER A 179 -26.17 9.05 -12.25
C SER A 179 -24.71 9.01 -11.83
N SER A 180 -24.18 10.15 -11.41
CA SER A 180 -22.86 10.20 -10.80
C SER A 180 -22.95 9.64 -9.38
N TYR A 181 -22.21 8.57 -9.11
CA TYR A 181 -22.14 7.92 -7.81
C TYR A 181 -20.69 7.95 -7.30
N TRP A 182 -20.50 8.38 -6.05
CA TRP A 182 -19.19 8.32 -5.41
C TRP A 182 -19.27 7.89 -3.95
N ARG A 183 -18.22 7.24 -3.48
CA ARG A 183 -18.01 6.85 -2.07
C ARG A 183 -16.64 7.25 -1.62
N ALA A 184 -16.54 7.60 -0.35
CA ALA A 184 -15.26 7.87 0.30
C ALA A 184 -15.06 6.93 1.47
N TYR A 185 -13.83 6.45 1.61
CA TYR A 185 -13.41 5.57 2.69
C TYR A 185 -12.12 6.08 3.30
N MET A 186 -11.98 5.87 4.61
CA MET A 186 -10.68 5.77 5.26
C MET A 186 -10.30 4.30 5.34
N PHE A 187 -9.01 3.98 5.29
CA PHE A 187 -8.57 2.60 5.42
C PHE A 187 -7.30 2.47 6.26
N LEU A 188 -7.18 1.30 6.88
CA LEU A 188 -5.96 0.82 7.53
C LEU A 188 -5.51 -0.46 6.82
N GLU A 189 -4.22 -0.57 6.56
CA GLU A 189 -3.63 -1.71 5.88
C GLU A 189 -2.31 -2.09 6.52
N ALA A 190 -2.06 -3.38 6.68
CA ALA A 190 -0.73 -3.95 6.91
C ALA A 190 -0.21 -4.50 5.58
N GLN A 191 1.05 -4.24 5.27
CA GLN A 191 1.70 -4.67 4.04
C GLN A 191 3.06 -5.29 4.36
N HIS A 192 3.38 -6.39 3.70
CA HIS A 192 4.71 -6.98 3.68
C HIS A 192 5.25 -6.94 2.26
N MET A 193 6.51 -6.55 2.12
CA MET A 193 7.18 -6.36 0.83
C MET A 193 8.52 -7.10 0.82
N SER A 194 8.84 -7.74 -0.30
CA SER A 194 10.14 -8.37 -0.51
C SER A 194 10.65 -8.05 -1.91
N ALA A 195 11.71 -7.28 -1.99
CA ALA A 195 12.37 -6.91 -3.25
C ALA A 195 13.88 -6.89 -3.03
N LYS A 196 14.62 -7.63 -3.83
CA LYS A 196 16.06 -7.85 -3.60
C LYS A 196 16.90 -7.14 -4.64
N VAL A 197 18.07 -6.68 -4.20
CA VAL A 197 19.18 -6.20 -5.04
C VAL A 197 20.47 -6.71 -4.44
N ASP A 198 21.31 -7.36 -5.22
CA ASP A 198 22.61 -7.93 -4.79
C ASP A 198 22.50 -8.78 -3.52
N GLY A 199 21.41 -9.54 -3.38
CA GLY A 199 21.15 -10.40 -2.22
C GLY A 199 20.57 -9.69 -0.99
N GLN A 200 20.48 -8.36 -0.97
CA GLN A 200 19.87 -7.59 0.10
C GLN A 200 18.38 -7.35 -0.18
N ASN A 201 17.54 -7.49 0.85
CA ASN A 201 16.12 -7.17 0.76
C ASN A 201 15.89 -5.70 1.10
N LEU A 202 15.44 -4.91 0.12
CA LEU A 202 15.01 -3.52 0.33
C LEU A 202 13.55 -3.41 0.78
N GLY A 203 12.82 -4.53 0.81
CA GLY A 203 11.47 -4.62 1.32
C GLY A 203 11.42 -4.51 2.84
N GLY A 204 10.29 -4.89 3.41
CA GLY A 204 10.02 -4.83 4.85
C GLY A 204 8.54 -4.81 5.13
N ASP A 205 8.19 -4.42 6.35
CA ASP A 205 6.80 -4.31 6.81
C ASP A 205 6.33 -2.87 6.79
N ALA A 206 5.07 -2.66 6.43
CA ALA A 206 4.45 -1.35 6.45
C ALA A 206 3.08 -1.37 7.10
N ALA A 207 2.77 -0.29 7.81
CA ALA A 207 1.42 0.06 8.21
C ALA A 207 0.97 1.27 7.39
N VAL A 208 -0.20 1.20 6.79
CA VAL A 208 -0.72 2.23 5.90
C VAL A 208 -2.03 2.77 6.44
N LEU A 209 -2.12 4.08 6.54
CA LEU A 209 -3.37 4.81 6.76
C LEU A 209 -3.66 5.60 5.48
N GLY A 210 -4.89 5.56 5.00
CA GLY A 210 -5.19 6.26 3.76
C GLY A 210 -6.64 6.69 3.61
N PHE A 211 -6.83 7.44 2.54
CA PHE A 211 -8.11 7.92 2.08
C PHE A 211 -8.34 7.40 0.65
N ARG A 212 -9.55 6.90 0.39
CA ARG A 212 -9.95 6.31 -0.90
C ARG A 212 -11.24 6.94 -1.39
N MET A 213 -11.27 7.28 -2.67
CA MET A 213 -12.46 7.71 -3.38
C MET A 213 -12.81 6.71 -4.48
N GLU A 214 -14.07 6.29 -4.53
CA GLU A 214 -14.62 5.43 -5.57
C GLU A 214 -15.62 6.22 -6.41
N PHE A 215 -15.55 6.09 -7.74
CA PHE A 215 -16.43 6.79 -8.67
C PHE A 215 -16.61 6.02 -9.98
N ASN A 216 -17.69 6.34 -10.68
CA ASN A 216 -17.93 5.91 -12.06
C ASN A 216 -17.71 7.09 -12.99
N PHE A 217 -16.95 6.87 -14.06
CA PHE A 217 -16.99 7.69 -15.26
C PHE A 217 -17.92 6.99 -16.26
N HIS A 218 -18.95 7.67 -16.71
CA HIS A 218 -19.80 7.29 -17.83
C HIS A 218 -19.52 8.20 -19.01
#